data_eb3c183c31efadd4d538935bac53301d
#
_entry.id   eb3c183c31efadd4d538935bac53301d
#
_cell.length_a   1.000
_cell.length_b   1.000
_cell.length_c   1.000
_cell.angle_alpha   90.00
_cell.angle_beta   90.00
_cell.angle_gamma   90.00
#
_symmetry.space_group_name_H-M   'P 1'
#
loop_
_entity.id
_entity.type
_entity.pdbx_description
1 polymer ?
#
loop_
_entity_poly.entity_id
_entity_poly.type
_entity_poly.pdbx_seq_one_letter_code
_entity_poly.pdbx_strand_id
1 'polypeptide(L)'
;TLSHGFVALEGDAVVGTAMLTPFGDDCATVNTVIVTARMRGRGLGRKLMGAVLQACGSRECRLTATADGLPLYEKLGFAATHEIRQHQGIPAPLPVDAARDAIDLGWVGPESFPAIAALDLEAHGMDRRPLLRLLTEAGRMVVLREAGRSIGYAALRPFGRGEVIGPVVASTPEQARSLMSFLIASRPGAFLRV
;
A
#
# COMPACT_ATOMS: atom_id res chain seq x y z
N THR A 1 6.35 -7.95 -15.07
CA THR A 1 4.99 -7.49 -14.68
C THR A 1 4.65 -8.08 -13.32
N LEU A 2 4.30 -7.23 -12.34
CA LEU A 2 3.94 -7.72 -10.99
C LEU A 2 2.49 -8.18 -10.89
N SER A 3 1.61 -7.72 -11.78
CA SER A 3 0.17 -7.87 -11.63
C SER A 3 -0.48 -8.40 -12.88
N HIS A 4 -1.62 -9.09 -12.71
CA HIS A 4 -2.51 -9.53 -13.77
C HIS A 4 -3.75 -8.65 -13.78
N GLY A 5 -4.06 -8.03 -14.94
CA GLY A 5 -5.25 -7.21 -15.12
C GLY A 5 -6.38 -8.00 -15.76
N PHE A 6 -7.59 -7.75 -15.30
CA PHE A 6 -8.84 -8.27 -15.85
C PHE A 6 -9.70 -7.10 -16.28
N VAL A 7 -10.34 -7.19 -17.43
CA VAL A 7 -11.22 -6.15 -17.95
C VAL A 7 -12.57 -6.73 -18.35
N ALA A 8 -13.62 -5.95 -18.15
CA ALA A 8 -14.92 -6.19 -18.74
C ALA A 8 -15.14 -5.20 -19.88
N LEU A 9 -15.54 -5.70 -21.05
CA LEU A 9 -15.77 -4.90 -22.24
C LEU A 9 -17.27 -4.84 -22.57
N GLU A 10 -17.70 -3.69 -23.11
CA GLU A 10 -18.97 -3.52 -23.80
C GLU A 10 -18.65 -3.00 -25.20
N GLY A 11 -18.72 -3.88 -26.20
CA GLY A 11 -18.04 -3.62 -27.48
C GLY A 11 -16.54 -3.45 -27.26
N ASP A 12 -15.96 -2.35 -27.72
CA ASP A 12 -14.54 -2.02 -27.56
C ASP A 12 -14.25 -1.17 -26.30
N ALA A 13 -15.29 -0.80 -25.55
CA ALA A 13 -15.14 0.06 -24.36
C ALA A 13 -14.87 -0.76 -23.08
N VAL A 14 -13.83 -0.38 -22.33
CA VAL A 14 -13.59 -0.93 -20.99
C VAL A 14 -14.62 -0.35 -20.03
N VAL A 15 -15.45 -1.22 -19.46
CA VAL A 15 -16.52 -0.85 -18.51
C VAL A 15 -16.28 -1.35 -17.11
N GLY A 16 -15.26 -2.17 -16.90
CA GLY A 16 -14.84 -2.60 -15.57
C GLY A 16 -13.44 -3.17 -15.60
N THR A 17 -12.77 -3.09 -14.45
CA THR A 17 -11.41 -3.59 -14.25
C THR A 17 -11.30 -4.31 -12.91
N ALA A 18 -10.35 -5.21 -12.79
CA ALA A 18 -9.83 -5.74 -11.54
C ALA A 18 -8.37 -6.12 -11.74
N MET A 19 -7.57 -6.09 -10.68
CA MET A 19 -6.14 -6.41 -10.77
C MET A 19 -5.76 -7.34 -9.62
N LEU A 20 -5.02 -8.39 -9.95
CA LEU A 20 -4.42 -9.34 -9.00
C LEU A 20 -2.90 -9.14 -8.99
N THR A 21 -2.35 -8.98 -7.81
CA THR A 21 -0.89 -8.93 -7.61
C THR A 21 -0.48 -10.09 -6.71
N PRO A 22 0.10 -11.17 -7.24
CA PRO A 22 0.62 -12.27 -6.44
C PRO A 22 1.93 -11.89 -5.75
N PHE A 23 2.10 -12.38 -4.53
CA PHE A 23 3.31 -12.29 -3.72
C PHE A 23 3.71 -13.71 -3.30
N GLY A 24 4.54 -14.35 -4.12
CA GLY A 24 4.88 -15.76 -3.96
C GLY A 24 3.70 -16.69 -4.27
N ASP A 25 3.74 -17.86 -3.64
CA ASP A 25 2.72 -18.90 -3.81
C ASP A 25 1.64 -18.86 -2.71
N ASP A 26 1.86 -18.09 -1.65
CA ASP A 26 1.01 -18.09 -0.47
C ASP A 26 -0.02 -16.96 -0.45
N CYS A 27 0.31 -15.79 -1.00
CA CYS A 27 -0.52 -14.58 -0.89
C CYS A 27 -0.70 -13.87 -2.22
N ALA A 28 -1.82 -13.14 -2.34
CA ALA A 28 -2.06 -12.18 -3.41
C ALA A 28 -2.91 -11.01 -2.91
N THR A 29 -2.77 -9.85 -3.53
CA THR A 29 -3.65 -8.70 -3.27
C THR A 29 -4.50 -8.38 -4.49
N VAL A 30 -5.75 -8.01 -4.23
CA VAL A 30 -6.69 -7.53 -5.26
C VAL A 30 -6.79 -6.03 -5.17
N ASN A 31 -6.64 -5.39 -6.32
CA ASN A 31 -6.65 -3.93 -6.42
C ASN A 31 -7.51 -3.49 -7.61
N THR A 32 -7.88 -2.22 -7.62
CA THR A 32 -8.49 -1.54 -8.77
C THR A 32 -9.75 -2.24 -9.28
N VAL A 33 -10.58 -2.76 -8.37
CA VAL A 33 -11.89 -3.31 -8.72
C VAL A 33 -12.85 -2.15 -8.97
N ILE A 34 -13.04 -1.82 -10.24
CA ILE A 34 -13.83 -0.65 -10.65
C ILE A 34 -14.85 -1.10 -11.70
N VAL A 35 -16.09 -0.64 -11.56
CA VAL A 35 -17.13 -0.79 -12.58
C VAL A 35 -17.73 0.59 -12.85
N THR A 36 -17.81 0.97 -14.13
CA THR A 36 -18.40 2.25 -14.53
C THR A 36 -19.83 2.38 -13.99
N ALA A 37 -20.22 3.59 -13.58
CA ALA A 37 -21.50 3.83 -12.89
C ALA A 37 -22.69 3.27 -13.66
N ARG A 38 -22.75 3.48 -14.99
CA ARG A 38 -23.85 3.00 -15.86
C ARG A 38 -23.97 1.47 -15.94
N MET A 39 -22.93 0.73 -15.54
CA MET A 39 -22.88 -0.74 -15.60
C MET A 39 -22.97 -1.39 -14.22
N ARG A 40 -23.10 -0.61 -13.14
CA ARG A 40 -23.32 -1.12 -11.79
C ARG A 40 -24.66 -1.84 -11.67
N GLY A 41 -24.80 -2.71 -10.68
CA GLY A 41 -25.99 -3.49 -10.46
C GLY A 41 -26.21 -4.68 -11.42
N ARG A 42 -25.37 -4.85 -12.45
CA ARG A 42 -25.46 -5.91 -13.47
C ARG A 42 -24.58 -7.13 -13.19
N GLY A 43 -24.03 -7.25 -12.00
CA GLY A 43 -23.19 -8.39 -11.60
C GLY A 43 -21.74 -8.36 -12.13
N LEU A 44 -21.31 -7.30 -12.84
CA LEU A 44 -19.97 -7.21 -13.43
C LEU A 44 -18.86 -7.28 -12.37
N GLY A 45 -19.02 -6.62 -11.23
CA GLY A 45 -18.06 -6.70 -10.14
C GLY A 45 -17.87 -8.13 -9.63
N ARG A 46 -18.97 -8.91 -9.52
CA ARG A 46 -18.90 -10.32 -9.13
C ARG A 46 -18.18 -11.16 -10.20
N LYS A 47 -18.44 -10.91 -11.49
CA LYS A 47 -17.77 -11.62 -12.60
C LYS A 47 -16.26 -11.34 -12.61
N LEU A 48 -15.87 -10.08 -12.46
CA LEU A 48 -14.45 -9.66 -12.38
C LEU A 48 -13.78 -10.33 -11.18
N MET A 49 -14.40 -10.28 -10.00
CA MET A 49 -13.87 -10.94 -8.81
C MET A 49 -13.81 -12.46 -8.97
N GLY A 50 -14.75 -13.09 -9.66
CA GLY A 50 -14.70 -14.52 -9.98
C GLY A 50 -13.45 -14.88 -10.80
N ALA A 51 -13.13 -14.10 -11.83
CA ALA A 51 -11.92 -14.29 -12.63
C ALA A 51 -10.63 -14.05 -11.80
N VAL A 52 -10.63 -13.03 -10.94
CA VAL A 52 -9.53 -12.74 -10.04
C VAL A 52 -9.30 -13.89 -9.06
N LEU A 53 -10.35 -14.38 -8.41
CA LEU A 53 -10.26 -15.47 -7.43
C LEU A 53 -9.83 -16.79 -8.09
N GLN A 54 -10.28 -17.06 -9.30
CA GLN A 54 -9.80 -18.21 -10.08
C GLN A 54 -8.30 -18.12 -10.35
N ALA A 55 -7.80 -16.94 -10.74
CA ALA A 55 -6.36 -16.71 -10.95
C ALA A 55 -5.55 -16.65 -9.65
N CYS A 56 -6.19 -16.28 -8.54
CA CYS A 56 -5.58 -16.31 -7.21
C CYS A 56 -5.24 -17.75 -6.78
N GLY A 57 -6.08 -18.71 -7.18
CA GLY A 57 -5.89 -20.13 -6.83
C GLY A 57 -6.04 -20.37 -5.34
N SER A 58 -5.07 -21.09 -4.75
CA SER A 58 -5.04 -21.41 -3.31
C SER A 58 -4.43 -20.34 -2.42
N ARG A 59 -3.98 -19.21 -2.99
CA ARG A 59 -3.34 -18.13 -2.24
C ARG A 59 -4.33 -17.45 -1.30
N GLU A 60 -3.85 -17.03 -0.15
CA GLU A 60 -4.59 -16.08 0.69
C GLU A 60 -4.80 -14.78 -0.09
N CYS A 61 -6.06 -14.39 -0.28
CA CYS A 61 -6.41 -13.23 -1.10
C CYS A 61 -6.79 -12.05 -0.19
N ARG A 62 -6.04 -10.97 -0.29
CA ARG A 62 -6.25 -9.75 0.54
C ARG A 62 -6.67 -8.58 -0.34
N LEU A 63 -7.50 -7.70 0.20
CA LEU A 63 -7.89 -6.45 -0.44
C LEU A 63 -8.23 -5.36 0.57
N THR A 64 -8.24 -4.12 0.12
CA THR A 64 -8.81 -2.99 0.87
C THR A 64 -10.14 -2.60 0.22
N ALA A 65 -11.22 -2.71 0.98
CA ALA A 65 -12.57 -2.39 0.52
C ALA A 65 -12.91 -0.92 0.73
N THR A 66 -13.60 -0.31 -0.25
CA THR A 66 -14.39 0.89 -0.01
C THR A 66 -15.75 0.50 0.59
N ALA A 67 -16.44 1.44 1.23
CA ALA A 67 -17.79 1.19 1.75
C ALA A 67 -18.74 0.63 0.68
N ASP A 68 -18.69 1.14 -0.55
CA ASP A 68 -19.49 0.65 -1.69
C ASP A 68 -19.13 -0.80 -2.11
N GLY A 69 -17.86 -1.18 -1.98
CA GLY A 69 -17.37 -2.50 -2.39
C GLY A 69 -17.55 -3.58 -1.32
N LEU A 70 -17.57 -3.21 -0.05
CA LEU A 70 -17.60 -4.14 1.08
C LEU A 70 -18.70 -5.21 0.97
N PRO A 71 -19.97 -4.89 0.65
CA PRO A 71 -21.02 -5.91 0.56
C PRO A 71 -20.78 -6.96 -0.53
N LEU A 72 -20.03 -6.62 -1.60
CA LEU A 72 -19.64 -7.60 -2.62
C LEU A 72 -18.61 -8.57 -2.07
N TYR A 73 -17.59 -8.06 -1.37
CA TYR A 73 -16.50 -8.89 -0.86
C TYR A 73 -16.97 -9.83 0.26
N GLU A 74 -17.82 -9.37 1.16
CA GLU A 74 -18.45 -10.21 2.17
C GLU A 74 -19.23 -11.39 1.55
N LYS A 75 -20.01 -11.11 0.49
CA LYS A 75 -20.74 -12.16 -0.28
C LYS A 75 -19.83 -13.14 -1.02
N LEU A 76 -18.56 -12.81 -1.19
CA LEU A 76 -17.52 -13.64 -1.79
C LEU A 76 -16.67 -14.36 -0.75
N GLY A 77 -16.99 -14.22 0.55
CA GLY A 77 -16.33 -14.91 1.63
C GLY A 77 -15.13 -14.16 2.24
N PHE A 78 -14.92 -12.90 1.87
CA PHE A 78 -13.91 -12.08 2.56
C PHE A 78 -14.41 -11.66 3.94
N ALA A 79 -13.53 -11.75 4.93
CA ALA A 79 -13.76 -11.25 6.28
C ALA A 79 -13.01 -9.93 6.52
N ALA A 80 -13.69 -8.96 7.11
CA ALA A 80 -13.04 -7.71 7.52
C ALA A 80 -12.12 -7.99 8.72
N THR A 81 -10.86 -7.57 8.61
CA THR A 81 -9.85 -7.73 9.68
C THR A 81 -9.51 -6.41 10.34
N HIS A 82 -9.41 -5.32 9.57
CA HIS A 82 -9.00 -4.01 10.05
C HIS A 82 -9.69 -2.91 9.25
N GLU A 83 -9.71 -1.70 9.81
CA GLU A 83 -10.12 -0.48 9.11
C GLU A 83 -8.88 0.31 8.72
N ILE A 84 -8.84 0.80 7.46
CA ILE A 84 -7.80 1.72 6.99
C ILE A 84 -8.44 3.10 6.82
N ARG A 85 -7.86 4.11 7.46
CA ARG A 85 -8.25 5.51 7.30
C ARG A 85 -7.20 6.25 6.50
N GLN A 86 -7.59 6.70 5.33
CA GLN A 86 -6.72 7.51 4.48
C GLN A 86 -6.85 8.98 4.85
N HIS A 87 -5.73 9.63 5.13
CA HIS A 87 -5.63 11.07 5.32
C HIS A 87 -4.91 11.70 4.14
N GLN A 88 -5.36 12.89 3.71
CA GLN A 88 -4.70 13.63 2.64
C GLN A 88 -4.93 15.14 2.79
N GLY A 89 -3.93 15.92 2.45
CA GLY A 89 -3.98 17.38 2.53
C GLY A 89 -2.59 17.99 2.53
N ILE A 90 -2.52 19.28 2.81
CA ILE A 90 -1.27 19.98 3.11
C ILE A 90 -1.15 19.99 4.63
N PRO A 91 -0.19 19.25 5.22
CA PRO A 91 -0.04 19.19 6.67
C PRO A 91 0.35 20.56 7.24
N ALA A 92 -0.08 20.85 8.47
CA ALA A 92 0.48 21.95 9.22
C ALA A 92 1.99 21.72 9.47
N PRO A 93 2.80 22.79 9.58
CA PRO A 93 4.20 22.65 9.93
C PRO A 93 4.35 21.92 11.26
N LEU A 94 5.24 20.92 11.28
CA LEU A 94 5.60 20.23 12.51
C LEU A 94 6.76 20.94 13.20
N PRO A 95 6.77 20.99 14.55
CA PRO A 95 7.93 21.48 15.30
C PRO A 95 9.17 20.63 14.94
N VAL A 96 10.29 21.31 14.71
CA VAL A 96 11.56 20.65 14.31
C VAL A 96 12.09 19.69 15.39
N ASP A 97 11.69 19.90 16.66
CA ASP A 97 12.17 19.13 17.81
C ASP A 97 11.43 17.79 18.00
N ALA A 98 10.29 17.60 17.34
CA ALA A 98 9.50 16.35 17.49
C ALA A 98 10.15 15.10 16.85
N ALA A 99 11.29 15.26 16.15
CA ALA A 99 11.94 14.17 15.42
C ALA A 99 13.40 13.90 15.84
N ARG A 100 13.93 14.58 16.87
CA ARG A 100 15.39 14.61 17.12
C ARG A 100 15.90 13.89 18.36
N ASP A 101 15.07 13.47 19.29
CA ASP A 101 15.57 12.84 20.50
C ASP A 101 15.82 11.34 20.33
N ALA A 102 17.10 10.99 20.28
CA ALA A 102 17.68 9.66 20.49
C ALA A 102 17.43 8.57 19.41
N ILE A 103 16.88 8.89 18.24
CA ILE A 103 16.56 7.89 17.22
C ILE A 103 17.35 8.20 15.94
N ASP A 104 18.16 7.24 15.47
CA ASP A 104 18.81 7.31 14.16
C ASP A 104 17.78 7.11 13.05
N LEU A 105 17.30 8.23 12.51
CA LEU A 105 16.28 8.28 11.47
C LEU A 105 16.79 9.06 10.26
N GLY A 106 16.87 8.43 9.11
CA GLY A 106 17.41 9.08 7.94
C GLY A 106 17.03 8.42 6.62
N TRP A 107 17.23 9.19 5.55
CA TRP A 107 17.14 8.69 4.19
C TRP A 107 18.20 7.62 3.93
N VAL A 108 17.82 6.59 3.18
CA VAL A 108 18.71 5.47 2.88
C VAL A 108 18.73 5.16 1.39
N GLY A 109 19.83 4.56 0.96
CA GLY A 109 20.02 4.08 -0.39
C GLY A 109 19.73 2.58 -0.54
N PRO A 110 20.11 2.00 -1.71
CA PRO A 110 19.88 0.60 -2.04
C PRO A 110 20.52 -0.39 -1.06
N GLU A 111 21.57 0.00 -0.36
CA GLU A 111 22.27 -0.81 0.64
C GLU A 111 21.37 -1.24 1.82
N SER A 112 20.33 -0.47 2.10
CA SER A 112 19.38 -0.76 3.17
C SER A 112 18.26 -1.73 2.75
N PHE A 113 18.18 -2.08 1.46
CA PHE A 113 17.13 -2.93 0.92
C PHE A 113 16.95 -4.28 1.66
N PRO A 114 18.01 -5.02 2.02
CA PRO A 114 17.84 -6.29 2.74
C PRO A 114 17.12 -6.12 4.09
N ALA A 115 17.47 -5.08 4.85
CA ALA A 115 16.84 -4.79 6.14
C ALA A 115 15.37 -4.35 5.98
N ILE A 116 15.08 -3.51 4.99
CA ILE A 116 13.71 -3.09 4.64
C ILE A 116 12.87 -4.31 4.25
N ALA A 117 13.40 -5.19 3.40
CA ALA A 117 12.69 -6.38 2.95
C ALA A 117 12.40 -7.37 4.09
N ALA A 118 13.31 -7.49 5.06
CA ALA A 118 13.11 -8.32 6.24
C ALA A 118 12.00 -7.77 7.14
N LEU A 119 12.02 -6.46 7.44
CA LEU A 119 10.98 -5.79 8.21
C LEU A 119 9.60 -5.88 7.52
N ASP A 120 9.59 -5.73 6.22
CA ASP A 120 8.36 -5.80 5.43
C ASP A 120 7.75 -7.21 5.44
N LEU A 121 8.59 -8.23 5.27
CA LEU A 121 8.15 -9.63 5.32
C LEU A 121 7.60 -9.98 6.71
N GLU A 122 8.27 -9.56 7.78
CA GLU A 122 7.81 -9.76 9.16
C GLU A 122 6.44 -9.10 9.40
N ALA A 123 6.26 -7.87 8.93
CA ALA A 123 5.03 -7.11 9.14
C ALA A 123 3.84 -7.63 8.32
N HIS A 124 4.07 -8.10 7.10
CA HIS A 124 2.99 -8.44 6.17
C HIS A 124 2.80 -9.93 5.95
N GLY A 125 3.78 -10.76 6.29
CA GLY A 125 3.77 -12.20 5.98
C GLY A 125 3.77 -12.51 4.48
N MET A 126 4.14 -11.54 3.62
CA MET A 126 4.16 -11.67 2.17
C MET A 126 5.52 -11.26 1.62
N ASP A 127 6.08 -11.99 0.67
CA ASP A 127 7.29 -11.57 -0.02
C ASP A 127 7.01 -10.45 -1.02
N ARG A 128 7.09 -9.20 -0.56
CA ARG A 128 6.86 -8.02 -1.39
C ARG A 128 8.14 -7.41 -1.96
N ARG A 129 9.28 -8.13 -1.94
CA ARG A 129 10.56 -7.64 -2.49
C ARG A 129 10.45 -7.06 -3.91
N PRO A 130 9.70 -7.67 -4.86
CA PRO A 130 9.52 -7.08 -6.18
C PRO A 130 8.81 -5.73 -6.15
N LEU A 131 7.81 -5.56 -5.28
CA LEU A 131 7.13 -4.28 -5.08
C LEU A 131 8.05 -3.26 -4.40
N LEU A 132 8.78 -3.66 -3.37
CA LEU A 132 9.72 -2.78 -2.66
C LEU A 132 10.80 -2.23 -3.58
N ARG A 133 11.31 -3.02 -4.52
CA ARG A 133 12.26 -2.54 -5.54
C ARG A 133 11.67 -1.42 -6.40
N LEU A 134 10.45 -1.59 -6.89
CA LEU A 134 9.76 -0.52 -7.63
C LEU A 134 9.55 0.73 -6.77
N LEU A 135 9.27 0.57 -5.48
CA LEU A 135 9.11 1.72 -4.58
C LEU A 135 10.43 2.45 -4.33
N THR A 136 11.56 1.74 -4.27
CA THR A 136 12.89 2.39 -4.15
C THR A 136 13.30 3.12 -5.43
N GLU A 137 12.86 2.65 -6.58
CA GLU A 137 13.09 3.31 -7.88
C GLU A 137 12.18 4.53 -8.08
N ALA A 138 10.90 4.41 -7.66
CA ALA A 138 9.90 5.46 -7.86
C ALA A 138 9.91 6.56 -6.80
N GLY A 139 10.60 6.35 -5.67
CA GLY A 139 10.53 7.25 -4.53
C GLY A 139 11.81 7.25 -3.69
N ARG A 140 11.66 7.63 -2.43
CA ARG A 140 12.75 7.64 -1.44
C ARG A 140 12.33 6.85 -0.21
N MET A 141 13.28 6.16 0.37
CA MET A 141 13.06 5.36 1.58
C MET A 141 13.73 6.02 2.78
N VAL A 142 13.10 5.89 3.93
CA VAL A 142 13.64 6.28 5.23
C VAL A 142 13.64 5.08 6.15
N VAL A 143 14.69 4.95 6.95
CA VAL A 143 14.83 3.86 7.94
C VAL A 143 15.01 4.47 9.33
N LEU A 144 14.35 3.88 10.28
CA LEU A 144 14.48 4.11 11.70
C LEU A 144 15.38 3.04 12.29
N ARG A 145 16.42 3.45 13.03
CA ARG A 145 17.37 2.54 13.66
C ARG A 145 17.45 2.75 15.16
N GLU A 146 17.66 1.68 15.87
CA GLU A 146 17.96 1.68 17.29
C GLU A 146 19.18 0.78 17.53
N ALA A 147 20.19 1.30 18.21
CA ALA A 147 21.47 0.61 18.41
C ALA A 147 22.06 0.01 17.11
N GLY A 148 21.96 0.74 15.98
CA GLY A 148 22.45 0.32 14.67
C GLY A 148 21.57 -0.71 13.93
N ARG A 149 20.48 -1.20 14.55
CA ARG A 149 19.55 -2.15 13.95
C ARG A 149 18.34 -1.40 13.37
N SER A 150 17.97 -1.72 12.13
CA SER A 150 16.74 -1.21 11.52
C SER A 150 15.52 -1.80 12.22
N ILE A 151 14.62 -0.93 12.73
CA ILE A 151 13.40 -1.28 13.49
C ILE A 151 12.13 -0.77 12.84
N GLY A 152 12.25 0.01 11.77
CA GLY A 152 11.13 0.51 11.00
C GLY A 152 11.60 1.18 9.72
N TYR A 153 10.68 1.34 8.79
CA TYR A 153 10.93 2.06 7.54
C TYR A 153 9.65 2.73 7.02
N ALA A 154 9.83 3.71 6.15
CA ALA A 154 8.74 4.28 5.38
C ALA A 154 9.21 4.69 3.99
N ALA A 155 8.27 4.78 3.06
CA ALA A 155 8.50 5.27 1.71
C ALA A 155 7.76 6.59 1.46
N LEU A 156 8.38 7.47 0.68
CA LEU A 156 7.77 8.68 0.13
C LEU A 156 7.91 8.64 -1.39
N ARG A 157 6.83 8.76 -2.11
CA ARG A 157 6.83 8.70 -3.58
C ARG A 157 5.78 9.60 -4.20
N PRO A 158 5.95 10.04 -5.45
CA PRO A 158 4.91 10.72 -6.21
C PRO A 158 3.63 9.88 -6.31
N PHE A 159 2.48 10.49 -6.12
CA PHE A 159 1.19 9.84 -6.27
C PHE A 159 0.06 10.85 -6.57
N GLY A 160 -0.60 10.69 -7.70
CA GLY A 160 -1.67 11.59 -8.10
C GLY A 160 -1.17 13.04 -8.22
N ARG A 161 -1.81 13.95 -7.48
CA ARG A 161 -1.47 15.38 -7.49
C ARG A 161 -0.44 15.81 -6.44
N GLY A 162 0.16 14.86 -5.75
CA GLY A 162 1.14 15.10 -4.68
C GLY A 162 2.00 13.89 -4.44
N GLU A 163 2.27 13.60 -3.17
CA GLU A 163 3.07 12.45 -2.77
C GLU A 163 2.31 11.59 -1.77
N VAL A 164 2.65 10.31 -1.71
CA VAL A 164 2.13 9.39 -0.70
C VAL A 164 3.25 8.93 0.22
N ILE A 165 2.97 8.96 1.52
CA ILE A 165 3.76 8.31 2.55
C ILE A 165 3.19 6.89 2.69
N GLY A 166 3.97 5.90 2.30
CA GLY A 166 3.56 4.50 2.41
C GLY A 166 4.34 3.57 1.46
N PRO A 167 4.62 2.35 1.93
CA PRO A 167 4.28 1.80 3.25
C PRO A 167 4.98 2.50 4.42
N VAL A 168 4.40 2.36 5.61
CA VAL A 168 5.03 2.68 6.89
C VAL A 168 5.00 1.41 7.72
N VAL A 169 6.16 0.92 8.11
CA VAL A 169 6.32 -0.29 8.92
C VAL A 169 7.13 0.05 10.15
N ALA A 170 6.59 -0.24 11.31
CA ALA A 170 7.24 -0.02 12.61
C ALA A 170 6.63 -0.96 13.65
N SER A 171 7.38 -1.26 14.71
CA SER A 171 6.94 -2.14 15.78
C SER A 171 5.99 -1.45 16.77
N THR A 172 6.02 -0.10 16.85
CA THR A 172 5.16 0.68 17.75
C THR A 172 4.53 1.89 17.04
N PRO A 173 3.39 2.39 17.56
CA PRO A 173 2.78 3.62 17.06
C PRO A 173 3.70 4.86 17.16
N GLU A 174 4.56 4.92 18.18
CA GLU A 174 5.53 6.00 18.39
C GLU A 174 6.56 6.04 17.27
N GLN A 175 7.11 4.88 16.93
CA GLN A 175 8.06 4.71 15.82
C GLN A 175 7.41 5.07 14.47
N ALA A 176 6.16 4.64 14.25
CA ALA A 176 5.41 5.01 13.05
C ALA A 176 5.19 6.53 12.97
N ARG A 177 4.84 7.18 14.10
CA ARG A 177 4.72 8.65 14.17
C ARG A 177 6.04 9.34 13.85
N SER A 178 7.17 8.85 14.37
CA SER A 178 8.50 9.41 14.08
C SER A 178 8.82 9.36 12.59
N LEU A 179 8.60 8.21 11.95
CA LEU A 179 8.79 8.05 10.50
C LEU A 179 7.89 9.01 9.70
N MET A 180 6.61 9.10 10.03
CA MET A 180 5.67 10.01 9.35
C MET A 180 6.03 11.47 9.58
N SER A 181 6.37 11.87 10.82
CA SER A 181 6.76 13.25 11.15
C SER A 181 8.01 13.68 10.39
N PHE A 182 9.02 12.81 10.28
CA PHE A 182 10.21 13.07 9.48
C PHE A 182 9.86 13.32 8.01
N LEU A 183 9.01 12.49 7.43
CA LEU A 183 8.61 12.61 6.03
C LEU A 183 7.76 13.87 5.80
N ILE A 184 6.83 14.19 6.69
CA ILE A 184 6.01 15.41 6.63
C ILE A 184 6.92 16.65 6.75
N ALA A 185 7.83 16.68 7.73
CA ALA A 185 8.76 17.79 7.92
C ALA A 185 9.71 18.00 6.74
N SER A 186 10.05 16.93 6.01
CA SER A 186 10.89 17.01 4.81
C SER A 186 10.18 17.59 3.59
N ARG A 187 8.85 17.83 3.67
CA ARG A 187 8.00 18.25 2.54
C ARG A 187 7.07 19.41 2.90
N PRO A 188 7.60 20.54 3.38
CA PRO A 188 6.77 21.67 3.80
C PRO A 188 5.92 22.20 2.63
N GLY A 189 4.62 22.38 2.87
CA GLY A 189 3.68 22.88 1.87
C GLY A 189 3.26 21.88 0.79
N ALA A 190 3.79 20.65 0.79
CA ALA A 190 3.40 19.63 -0.17
C ALA A 190 2.04 19.02 0.16
N PHE A 191 1.28 18.64 -0.87
CA PHE A 191 0.10 17.82 -0.68
C PHE A 191 0.52 16.36 -0.46
N LEU A 192 0.22 15.85 0.71
CA LEU A 192 0.57 14.50 1.13
C LEU A 192 -0.67 13.64 1.33
N ARG A 193 -0.50 12.33 1.12
CA ARG A 193 -1.45 11.28 1.45
C ARG A 193 -0.75 10.27 2.37
N VAL A 194 -1.48 9.78 3.37
CA VAL A 194 -1.07 8.69 4.26
C VAL A 194 -2.17 7.65 4.30
#